data_b17609fe035e11bacd708aad8f7139ef
#
_entry.id   b17609fe035e11bacd708aad8f7139ef
#
_cell.length_a   1.000
_cell.length_b   1.000
_cell.length_c   1.000
_cell.angle_alpha   90.00
_cell.angle_beta   90.00
_cell.angle_gamma   90.00
#
_symmetry.space_group_name_H-M   'P 1'
#
loop_
_entity.id
_entity.type
_entity.pdbx_description
1 polymer ?
#
loop_
_entity_poly.entity_id
_entity_poly.type
_entity_poly.pdbx_seq_one_letter_code
_entity_poly.pdbx_strand_id
1 'polypeptide(L)'
;MVLDVYSRRVVGWSMETHLRTELILAALNMALTQRRPSEVIHHSDRGCQYTSYAFGKRCREAGVMPSMGSVGDAYDNAMAESFFATLERELLNRRRFKSQAEAKMAVFEWIEGWYNPHRRHSSLGYRSPVNYERAHQRSAEGTRSFCRQRRQAQVGV
;
A
#
# COMPACT_ATOMS: atom_id res chain seq x y z
N MET A 1 2.73 -8.07 2.56
CA MET A 1 2.75 -6.77 1.85
C MET A 1 1.80 -5.78 2.47
N VAL A 2 1.97 -4.48 2.20
CA VAL A 2 1.07 -3.39 2.59
C VAL A 2 0.57 -2.70 1.33
N LEU A 3 -0.74 -2.69 1.15
CA LEU A 3 -1.43 -2.09 0.01
C LEU A 3 -2.20 -0.85 0.47
N ASP A 4 -2.03 0.25 -0.22
CA ASP A 4 -2.86 1.44 -0.01
C ASP A 4 -4.23 1.23 -0.65
N VAL A 5 -5.27 1.21 0.17
CA VAL A 5 -6.66 0.96 -0.25
C VAL A 5 -7.16 2.02 -1.23
N TYR A 6 -6.76 3.27 -1.05
CA TYR A 6 -7.17 4.40 -1.86
C TYR A 6 -6.61 4.34 -3.28
N SER A 7 -5.31 4.09 -3.40
CA SER A 7 -4.60 4.13 -4.69
C SER A 7 -4.28 2.77 -5.28
N ARG A 8 -4.53 1.67 -4.55
CA ARG A 8 -4.09 0.32 -4.92
C ARG A 8 -2.57 0.19 -5.04
N ARG A 9 -1.81 1.14 -4.53
CA ARG A 9 -0.35 1.11 -4.57
C ARG A 9 0.21 0.17 -3.51
N VAL A 10 1.14 -0.68 -3.90
CA VAL A 10 1.96 -1.43 -2.96
C VAL A 10 2.98 -0.46 -2.37
N VAL A 11 2.86 -0.19 -1.07
CA VAL A 11 3.71 0.77 -0.34
C VAL A 11 4.72 0.11 0.59
N GLY A 12 4.57 -1.19 0.81
CA GLY A 12 5.53 -1.96 1.58
C GLY A 12 5.38 -3.46 1.31
N TRP A 13 6.49 -4.14 1.20
CA TRP A 13 6.50 -5.59 1.01
C TRP A 13 7.77 -6.23 1.53
N SER A 14 7.70 -7.49 1.85
CA SER A 14 8.83 -8.32 2.24
C SER A 14 8.61 -9.74 1.78
N MET A 15 9.69 -10.46 1.51
CA MET A 15 9.68 -11.85 1.07
C MET A 15 10.79 -12.60 1.78
N GLU A 16 10.41 -13.61 2.55
CA GLU A 16 11.31 -14.47 3.32
C GLU A 16 10.84 -15.93 3.24
N THR A 17 11.69 -16.86 3.69
CA THR A 17 11.37 -18.29 3.73
C THR A 17 10.55 -18.69 4.96
N HIS A 18 10.25 -17.76 5.84
CA HIS A 18 9.53 -18.01 7.10
C HIS A 18 8.41 -16.97 7.31
N LEU A 19 7.38 -17.34 8.07
CA LEU A 19 6.23 -16.49 8.40
C LEU A 19 6.35 -15.91 9.82
N ARG A 20 7.52 -15.39 10.20
CA ARG A 20 7.72 -14.76 11.51
C ARG A 20 7.26 -13.31 11.51
N THR A 21 7.11 -12.73 12.70
CA THR A 21 6.67 -11.32 12.89
C THR A 21 7.61 -10.33 12.19
N GLU A 22 8.90 -10.65 12.07
CA GLU A 22 9.89 -9.82 11.38
C GLU A 22 9.51 -9.58 9.91
N LEU A 23 8.89 -10.57 9.25
CA LEU A 23 8.43 -10.44 7.86
C LEU A 23 7.41 -9.32 7.69
N ILE A 24 6.40 -9.27 8.57
CA ILE A 24 5.37 -8.22 8.50
C ILE A 24 5.91 -6.87 8.97
N LEU A 25 6.80 -6.85 9.96
CA LEU A 25 7.46 -5.62 10.42
C LEU A 25 8.33 -5.01 9.33
N ALA A 26 9.04 -5.80 8.53
CA ALA A 26 9.82 -5.31 7.40
C ALA A 26 8.91 -4.63 6.35
N ALA A 27 7.79 -5.26 6.00
CA ALA A 27 6.81 -4.66 5.08
C ALA A 27 6.18 -3.39 5.64
N LEU A 28 5.81 -3.39 6.94
CA LEU A 28 5.26 -2.22 7.61
C LEU A 28 6.27 -1.06 7.65
N ASN A 29 7.51 -1.32 8.03
CA ASN A 29 8.56 -0.29 8.09
C ASN A 29 8.84 0.33 6.72
N MET A 30 8.86 -0.47 5.66
CA MET A 30 8.95 0.04 4.29
C MET A 30 7.80 0.99 3.96
N ALA A 31 6.56 0.60 4.27
CA ALA A 31 5.37 1.42 4.06
C ALA A 31 5.43 2.75 4.84
N LEU A 32 5.82 2.70 6.12
CA LEU A 32 5.96 3.86 6.99
C LEU A 32 7.03 4.84 6.46
N THR A 33 8.14 4.33 5.95
CA THR A 33 9.20 5.15 5.36
C THR A 33 8.74 5.86 4.09
N GLN A 34 7.99 5.17 3.24
CA GLN A 34 7.49 5.74 1.99
C GLN A 34 6.36 6.74 2.21
N ARG A 35 5.47 6.50 3.17
CA ARG A 35 4.23 7.28 3.34
C ARG A 35 4.29 8.32 4.45
N ARG A 36 5.08 8.08 5.52
CA ARG A 36 5.09 8.91 6.74
C ARG A 36 3.68 9.26 7.20
N PRO A 37 2.81 8.28 7.41
CA PRO A 37 1.40 8.51 7.66
C PRO A 37 1.20 9.19 9.02
N SER A 38 0.10 9.95 9.12
CA SER A 38 -0.51 10.36 10.39
C SER A 38 -1.92 9.79 10.42
N GLU A 39 -2.29 9.11 11.52
CA GLU A 39 -3.64 8.62 11.76
C GLU A 39 -4.19 7.67 10.67
N VAL A 40 -3.43 6.63 10.38
CA VAL A 40 -3.82 5.60 9.40
C VAL A 40 -4.35 4.36 10.08
N ILE A 41 -5.39 3.77 9.52
CA ILE A 41 -5.90 2.45 9.93
C ILE A 41 -5.20 1.39 9.08
N HIS A 42 -4.60 0.40 9.74
CA HIS A 42 -4.02 -0.78 9.10
C HIS A 42 -4.95 -1.97 9.28
N HIS A 43 -5.61 -2.37 8.21
CA HIS A 43 -6.45 -3.58 8.20
C HIS A 43 -5.60 -4.82 7.99
N SER A 44 -5.81 -5.85 8.80
CA SER A 44 -5.16 -7.15 8.68
C SER A 44 -6.12 -8.25 9.08
N ASP A 45 -5.80 -9.48 8.66
CA ASP A 45 -6.42 -10.66 9.23
C ASP A 45 -5.97 -10.87 10.69
N ARG A 46 -6.53 -11.90 11.34
CA ARG A 46 -6.17 -12.29 12.70
C ARG A 46 -4.98 -13.25 12.76
N GLY A 47 -4.09 -13.21 11.78
CA GLY A 47 -2.87 -14.01 11.82
C GLY A 47 -2.03 -13.71 13.06
N CYS A 48 -1.40 -14.76 13.62
CA CYS A 48 -0.64 -14.65 14.88
C CYS A 48 0.48 -13.60 14.82
N GLN A 49 0.98 -13.29 13.64
CA GLN A 49 2.01 -12.27 13.42
C GLN A 49 1.47 -10.86 13.71
N TYR A 50 0.22 -10.57 13.32
CA TYR A 50 -0.43 -9.26 13.51
C TYR A 50 -0.91 -9.05 14.95
N THR A 51 -1.15 -10.14 15.70
CA THR A 51 -1.49 -10.09 17.13
C THR A 51 -0.25 -9.99 18.04
N SER A 52 0.96 -10.02 17.46
CA SER A 52 2.19 -9.97 18.23
C SER A 52 2.39 -8.62 18.92
N TYR A 53 2.98 -8.65 20.12
CA TYR A 53 3.33 -7.43 20.87
C TYR A 53 4.22 -6.49 20.06
N ALA A 54 5.20 -7.02 19.32
CA ALA A 54 6.13 -6.24 18.51
C ALA A 54 5.42 -5.46 17.40
N PHE A 55 4.45 -6.09 16.70
CA PHE A 55 3.66 -5.43 15.68
C PHE A 55 2.78 -4.32 16.29
N GLY A 56 2.04 -4.62 17.35
CA GLY A 56 1.21 -3.63 18.03
C GLY A 56 2.01 -2.44 18.60
N LYS A 57 3.19 -2.71 19.17
CA LYS A 57 4.13 -1.66 19.62
C LYS A 57 4.55 -0.76 18.46
N ARG A 58 4.98 -1.36 17.35
CA ARG A 58 5.45 -0.62 16.17
C ARG A 58 4.34 0.25 15.55
N CYS A 59 3.12 -0.27 15.49
CA CYS A 59 1.95 0.51 15.03
C CYS A 59 1.73 1.75 15.92
N ARG A 60 1.71 1.59 17.24
CA ARG A 60 1.53 2.71 18.18
C ARG A 60 2.61 3.78 18.03
N GLU A 61 3.88 3.38 17.92
CA GLU A 61 5.01 4.29 17.72
C GLU A 61 4.90 5.10 16.42
N ALA A 62 4.24 4.53 15.41
CA ALA A 62 4.08 5.14 14.10
C ALA A 62 2.75 5.88 13.92
N GLY A 63 1.88 5.95 14.93
CA GLY A 63 0.55 6.56 14.80
C GLY A 63 -0.40 5.75 13.89
N VAL A 64 -0.15 4.44 13.76
CA VAL A 64 -0.99 3.52 12.98
C VAL A 64 -1.94 2.79 13.92
N MET A 65 -3.22 2.82 13.61
CA MET A 65 -4.24 2.07 14.35
C MET A 65 -4.45 0.70 13.69
N PRO A 66 -4.07 -0.41 14.35
CA PRO A 66 -4.36 -1.73 13.83
C PRO A 66 -5.86 -2.04 13.96
N SER A 67 -6.48 -2.45 12.87
CA SER A 67 -7.84 -2.96 12.82
C SER A 67 -7.80 -4.40 12.35
N MET A 68 -8.23 -5.30 13.22
CA MET A 68 -8.43 -6.70 12.88
C MET A 68 -9.92 -6.89 12.63
N GLY A 69 -10.31 -7.05 11.37
CA GLY A 69 -11.70 -7.25 10.98
C GLY A 69 -12.42 -8.34 11.82
N SER A 70 -13.72 -8.25 11.91
CA SER A 70 -14.51 -9.35 12.46
C SER A 70 -14.33 -10.61 11.62
N VAL A 71 -14.51 -11.78 12.24
CA VAL A 71 -14.48 -13.05 11.50
C VAL A 71 -15.54 -12.99 10.39
N GLY A 72 -15.09 -12.91 9.12
CA GLY A 72 -15.98 -12.84 7.96
C GLY A 72 -16.06 -11.49 7.26
N ASP A 73 -15.23 -10.50 7.60
CA ASP A 73 -15.19 -9.24 6.87
C ASP A 73 -14.43 -9.44 5.53
N ALA A 74 -15.20 -9.88 4.52
CA ALA A 74 -14.71 -10.27 3.21
C ALA A 74 -14.05 -9.11 2.44
N TYR A 75 -14.36 -7.86 2.76
CA TYR A 75 -13.85 -6.70 2.04
C TYR A 75 -12.40 -6.37 2.39
N ASP A 76 -12.00 -6.51 3.66
CA ASP A 76 -10.64 -6.16 4.11
C ASP A 76 -9.58 -7.08 3.50
N ASN A 77 -9.94 -8.32 3.19
CA ASN A 77 -9.03 -9.30 2.60
C ASN A 77 -9.10 -9.38 1.06
N ALA A 78 -10.24 -9.04 0.46
CA ALA A 78 -10.47 -9.19 -0.98
C ALA A 78 -9.46 -8.41 -1.84
N MET A 79 -8.98 -7.27 -1.36
CA MET A 79 -7.98 -6.50 -2.10
C MET A 79 -6.59 -7.13 -2.07
N ALA A 80 -6.21 -7.70 -0.93
CA ALA A 80 -4.96 -8.45 -0.80
C ALA A 80 -5.01 -9.72 -1.66
N GLU A 81 -6.11 -10.45 -1.63
CA GLU A 81 -6.34 -11.64 -2.47
C GLU A 81 -6.28 -11.29 -3.96
N SER A 82 -6.94 -10.23 -4.38
CA SER A 82 -6.90 -9.74 -5.76
C SER A 82 -5.48 -9.36 -6.21
N PHE A 83 -4.70 -8.76 -5.32
CA PHE A 83 -3.29 -8.47 -5.60
C PHE A 83 -2.48 -9.76 -5.79
N PHE A 84 -2.59 -10.72 -4.86
CA PHE A 84 -1.84 -11.97 -4.94
C PHE A 84 -2.24 -12.80 -6.16
N ALA A 85 -3.53 -12.88 -6.49
CA ALA A 85 -4.00 -13.53 -7.72
C ALA A 85 -3.44 -12.86 -8.98
N THR A 86 -3.25 -11.54 -8.94
CA THR A 86 -2.63 -10.79 -10.03
C THR A 86 -1.13 -11.07 -10.14
N LEU A 87 -0.40 -11.03 -9.02
CA LEU A 87 1.02 -11.36 -8.95
C LEU A 87 1.29 -12.78 -9.46
N GLU A 88 0.47 -13.73 -9.01
CA GLU A 88 0.57 -15.12 -9.44
C GLU A 88 0.38 -15.25 -10.95
N ARG A 89 -0.68 -14.70 -11.50
CA ARG A 89 -1.03 -14.79 -12.93
C ARG A 89 -0.08 -14.03 -13.84
N GLU A 90 0.38 -12.86 -13.43
CA GLU A 90 1.20 -11.97 -14.27
C GLU A 90 2.70 -12.23 -14.14
N LEU A 91 3.17 -12.79 -13.02
CA LEU A 91 4.59 -13.04 -12.78
C LEU A 91 4.88 -14.52 -12.45
N LEU A 92 4.33 -15.05 -11.35
CA LEU A 92 4.80 -16.31 -10.78
C LEU A 92 4.51 -17.51 -11.71
N ASN A 93 3.34 -17.54 -12.33
CA ASN A 93 2.96 -18.63 -13.26
C ASN A 93 3.63 -18.51 -14.65
N ARG A 94 4.26 -17.38 -14.94
CA ARG A 94 4.91 -17.14 -16.23
C ARG A 94 6.42 -17.34 -16.21
N ARG A 95 7.02 -17.46 -15.02
CA ARG A 95 8.46 -17.54 -14.86
C ARG A 95 8.84 -18.55 -13.79
N ARG A 96 9.87 -19.35 -14.06
CA ARG A 96 10.51 -20.21 -13.06
C ARG A 96 11.74 -19.52 -12.51
N PHE A 97 11.92 -19.54 -11.19
CA PHE A 97 13.04 -18.91 -10.51
C PHE A 97 14.03 -19.98 -10.04
N LYS A 98 15.31 -19.74 -10.24
CA LYS A 98 16.39 -20.64 -9.82
C LYS A 98 16.75 -20.47 -8.34
N SER A 99 16.41 -19.33 -7.76
CA SER A 99 16.70 -19.02 -6.36
C SER A 99 15.67 -18.04 -5.78
N GLN A 100 15.61 -17.97 -4.45
CA GLN A 100 14.79 -16.98 -3.75
C GLN A 100 15.24 -15.55 -4.07
N ALA A 101 16.54 -15.31 -4.21
CA ALA A 101 17.08 -14.01 -4.56
C ALA A 101 16.58 -13.55 -5.95
N GLU A 102 16.57 -14.46 -6.94
CA GLU A 102 16.01 -14.18 -8.27
C GLU A 102 14.51 -13.87 -8.19
N ALA A 103 13.76 -14.67 -7.42
CA ALA A 103 12.33 -14.43 -7.22
C ALA A 103 12.07 -13.07 -6.55
N LYS A 104 12.84 -12.72 -5.53
CA LYS A 104 12.73 -11.43 -4.82
C LYS A 104 13.01 -10.25 -5.75
N MET A 105 14.03 -10.34 -6.60
CA MET A 105 14.33 -9.31 -7.61
C MET A 105 13.21 -9.18 -8.64
N ALA A 106 12.67 -10.29 -9.14
CA ALA A 106 11.58 -10.26 -10.10
C ALA A 106 10.30 -9.67 -9.51
N VAL A 107 9.99 -9.96 -8.25
CA VAL A 107 8.86 -9.34 -7.53
C VAL A 107 9.09 -7.85 -7.34
N PHE A 108 10.31 -7.43 -6.99
CA PHE A 108 10.69 -6.02 -6.90
C PHE A 108 10.47 -5.29 -8.23
N GLU A 109 11.04 -5.81 -9.31
CA GLU A 109 10.91 -5.24 -10.65
C GLU A 109 9.43 -5.17 -11.09
N TRP A 110 8.66 -6.21 -10.77
CA TRP A 110 7.25 -6.24 -11.12
C TRP A 110 6.43 -5.22 -10.31
N ILE A 111 6.68 -5.06 -8.99
CA ILE A 111 5.95 -4.10 -8.15
C ILE A 111 6.34 -2.67 -8.53
N GLU A 112 7.64 -2.35 -8.51
CA GLU A 112 8.11 -0.97 -8.64
C GLU A 112 8.24 -0.53 -10.11
N GLY A 113 8.57 -1.45 -11.01
CA GLY A 113 8.74 -1.15 -12.44
C GLY A 113 7.47 -1.29 -13.26
N TRP A 114 6.51 -2.12 -12.83
CA TRP A 114 5.31 -2.38 -13.61
C TRP A 114 4.01 -2.11 -12.85
N TYR A 115 3.75 -2.79 -11.73
CA TYR A 115 2.47 -2.71 -11.03
C TYR A 115 2.14 -1.29 -10.58
N ASN A 116 2.99 -0.69 -9.79
CA ASN A 116 2.76 0.65 -9.26
C ASN A 116 2.69 1.75 -10.34
N PRO A 117 3.65 1.82 -11.32
CA PRO A 117 3.65 2.91 -12.30
C PRO A 117 2.75 2.68 -13.52
N HIS A 118 2.47 1.43 -13.92
CA HIS A 118 1.86 1.16 -15.23
C HIS A 118 0.58 0.33 -15.20
N ARG A 119 0.44 -0.60 -14.23
CA ARG A 119 -0.71 -1.47 -14.21
C ARG A 119 -2.01 -0.70 -13.99
N ARG A 120 -2.92 -0.80 -14.94
CA ARG A 120 -4.22 -0.10 -14.88
C ARG A 120 -5.23 -0.86 -14.02
N HIS A 121 -6.04 -0.11 -13.26
CA HIS A 121 -7.10 -0.66 -12.43
C HIS A 121 -8.45 -0.03 -12.81
N SER A 122 -9.46 -0.85 -13.06
CA SER A 122 -10.81 -0.37 -13.39
C SER A 122 -11.40 0.50 -12.27
N SER A 123 -11.18 0.11 -11.01
CA SER A 123 -11.61 0.87 -9.83
C SER A 123 -10.94 2.26 -9.70
N LEU A 124 -9.84 2.51 -10.42
CA LEU A 124 -9.13 3.79 -10.46
C LEU A 124 -9.38 4.56 -11.77
N GLY A 125 -10.47 4.25 -12.47
CA GLY A 125 -10.74 4.84 -13.79
C GLY A 125 -9.67 4.48 -14.82
N TYR A 126 -9.21 3.23 -14.82
CA TYR A 126 -8.15 2.70 -15.68
C TYR A 126 -6.80 3.42 -15.57
N ARG A 127 -6.52 4.03 -14.42
CA ARG A 127 -5.21 4.61 -14.10
C ARG A 127 -4.35 3.61 -13.34
N SER A 128 -3.04 3.80 -13.42
CA SER A 128 -2.12 3.10 -12.54
C SER A 128 -2.13 3.74 -11.14
N PRO A 129 -1.71 3.01 -10.08
CA PRO A 129 -1.62 3.52 -8.73
C PRO A 129 -0.90 4.88 -8.64
N VAL A 130 0.29 4.99 -9.21
CA VAL A 130 1.08 6.23 -9.20
C VAL A 130 0.39 7.37 -9.95
N ASN A 131 -0.21 7.10 -11.12
CA ASN A 131 -0.89 8.13 -11.90
C ASN A 131 -2.19 8.58 -11.22
N TYR A 132 -2.87 7.69 -10.51
CA TYR A 132 -4.04 8.02 -9.72
C TYR A 132 -3.68 8.99 -8.58
N GLU A 133 -2.64 8.69 -7.80
CA GLU A 133 -2.15 9.58 -6.74
C GLU A 133 -1.75 10.96 -7.26
N ARG A 134 -0.96 11.00 -8.35
CA ARG A 134 -0.52 12.26 -8.97
C ARG A 134 -1.69 13.14 -9.43
N ALA A 135 -2.74 12.55 -9.99
CA ALA A 135 -3.92 13.29 -10.40
C ALA A 135 -4.66 13.94 -9.22
N HIS A 136 -4.77 13.22 -8.09
CA HIS A 136 -5.44 13.72 -6.90
C HIS A 136 -4.61 14.77 -6.14
N GLN A 137 -3.29 14.64 -6.11
CA GLN A 137 -2.40 15.66 -5.54
C GLN A 137 -2.54 16.98 -6.28
N ARG A 138 -2.52 16.98 -7.62
CA ARG A 138 -2.72 18.18 -8.45
C ARG A 138 -4.08 18.84 -8.21
N SER A 139 -5.13 18.06 -8.05
CA SER A 139 -6.47 18.57 -7.76
C SER A 139 -6.53 19.23 -6.38
N ALA A 140 -5.89 18.65 -5.37
CA ALA A 140 -5.82 19.21 -4.03
C ALA A 140 -4.99 20.51 -3.96
N GLU A 141 -3.90 20.60 -4.70
CA GLU A 141 -3.07 21.79 -4.83
C GLU A 141 -3.80 22.90 -5.58
N GLY A 142 -4.47 22.58 -6.67
CA GLY A 142 -5.30 23.53 -7.44
C GLY A 142 -6.42 24.14 -6.59
N THR A 143 -7.10 23.33 -5.78
CA THR A 143 -8.15 23.80 -4.87
C THR A 143 -7.58 24.71 -3.76
N ARG A 144 -6.42 24.37 -3.18
CA ARG A 144 -5.74 25.20 -2.17
C ARG A 144 -5.27 26.53 -2.76
N SER A 145 -4.75 26.55 -3.98
CA SER A 145 -4.34 27.76 -4.69
C SER A 145 -5.52 28.68 -4.96
N PHE A 146 -6.64 28.15 -5.44
CA PHE A 146 -7.87 28.90 -5.69
C PHE A 146 -8.48 29.52 -4.42
N CYS A 147 -8.50 28.78 -3.31
CA CYS A 147 -8.94 29.29 -2.01
C CYS A 147 -8.02 30.42 -1.48
N ARG A 148 -6.70 30.31 -1.72
CA ARG A 148 -5.73 31.34 -1.32
C ARG A 148 -5.89 32.62 -2.10
N GLN A 149 -6.11 32.54 -3.41
CA GLN A 149 -6.37 33.71 -4.28
C GLN A 149 -7.68 34.40 -3.92
N ARG A 150 -8.77 33.69 -3.61
CA ARG A 150 -10.02 34.29 -3.14
C ARG A 150 -9.87 35.04 -1.82
N ARG A 151 -9.08 34.52 -0.85
CA ARG A 151 -8.81 35.24 0.41
C ARG A 151 -8.01 36.51 0.22
N GLN A 152 -7.09 36.57 -0.74
CA GLN A 152 -6.32 37.77 -1.05
C GLN A 152 -7.15 38.82 -1.78
N ALA A 153 -8.13 38.44 -2.59
CA ALA A 153 -9.04 39.36 -3.27
C ALA A 153 -10.10 39.97 -2.34
N GLN A 154 -10.36 39.42 -1.17
CA GLN A 154 -11.30 39.96 -0.17
C GLN A 154 -10.66 40.94 0.85
N VAL A 155 -9.34 41.12 0.83
CA VAL A 155 -8.61 41.99 1.78
C VAL A 155 -8.22 43.34 1.12
N GLY A 156 -8.63 43.57 -0.12
CA GLY A 156 -8.35 44.78 -0.90
C GLY A 156 -9.60 45.63 -1.11
N VAL A 157 -10.25 46.14 -0.03
CA VAL A 157 -11.19 47.26 -0.04
C VAL A 157 -10.96 48.11 1.20
#